data_1261ef0c685dea3bfb2bcb7cb965e486
#
_entry.id   1261ef0c685dea3bfb2bcb7cb965e486
#
_cell.length_a   1.000
_cell.length_b   1.000
_cell.length_c   1.000
_cell.angle_alpha   90.00
_cell.angle_beta   90.00
_cell.angle_gamma   90.00
#
_symmetry.space_group_name_H-M   'P 1'
#
loop_
_entity.id
_entity.type
_entity.pdbx_description
1 polymer ?
#
loop_
_entity_poly.entity_id
_entity_poly.type
_entity_poly.pdbx_seq_one_letter_code
_entity_poly.pdbx_strand_id
1 'polypeptide(L)'
;MKKIHVEFSDERLITPSGLVFVGQILGKSNFVKKINRAPISKNYLQKQIKNGDVLLTYIGMLCQGKPQYEAVREMMDDPDYYKYALGISYAIPSAETLRQRFDMIGDSLRKDIQQANVDMLREMQIEPTALDNGFVPVDIDVTPFDNSKSSKEGVSRTYKGFDGYAPIMAYIGTEGYLVNLELRIGKQHCQKETPDFLRETIELCRQLTDKPLLIRLDSGNDASENIGIFMEESYKYNNVSFIIKRNPRQESKEEWLESVRECCQNIQHPRDGKTVYIGQTFRDVTYPLPDNREKTVGIRTVYEITERTIDRNGQYFIVPDIELGTYWTNTSLPDETVIDLYHAHGESEQYHSEIKTDMDVERLPSGKFESNKLVLELTMIAYNILRIIGQESLKKKDAPVRKKVRRRRIRTVISNLMQFAGHLTEHAGRLVLSIGRSNLWRYTFKRLYDSFALST
;
A
#
# COMPACT_ATOMS: atom_id res chain seq x y z
N MET A 1 -1.49 -38.12 31.82
CA MET A 1 -1.25 -37.28 30.63
C MET A 1 -1.53 -38.10 29.39
N LYS A 2 -2.42 -37.65 28.49
CA LYS A 2 -2.65 -38.36 27.21
C LYS A 2 -1.38 -38.22 26.35
N LYS A 3 -0.87 -39.30 25.79
CA LYS A 3 0.28 -39.32 24.90
C LYS A 3 -0.21 -39.01 23.48
N ILE A 4 0.52 -38.11 22.78
CA ILE A 4 0.28 -37.83 21.35
C ILE A 4 1.06 -38.91 20.57
N HIS A 5 0.38 -39.58 19.67
CA HIS A 5 0.96 -40.49 18.68
C HIS A 5 1.13 -39.72 17.37
N VAL A 6 2.25 -39.90 16.70
CA VAL A 6 2.54 -39.31 15.38
C VAL A 6 2.60 -40.46 14.38
N GLU A 7 1.80 -40.37 13.33
CA GLU A 7 1.73 -41.35 12.26
C GLU A 7 1.69 -40.66 10.89
N PHE A 8 1.98 -41.36 9.83
CA PHE A 8 1.82 -40.90 8.45
C PHE A 8 0.46 -41.34 7.93
N SER A 9 -0.18 -40.47 7.18
CA SER A 9 -1.50 -40.68 6.57
C SER A 9 -1.43 -40.40 5.07
N ASP A 10 -2.19 -41.13 4.28
CA ASP A 10 -2.35 -40.87 2.83
C ASP A 10 -3.35 -39.73 2.53
N GLU A 11 -3.87 -39.08 3.57
CA GLU A 11 -4.77 -37.95 3.42
C GLU A 11 -4.08 -36.73 2.82
N ARG A 12 -4.69 -36.10 1.81
CA ARG A 12 -4.21 -34.86 1.20
C ARG A 12 -4.61 -33.68 2.08
N LEU A 13 -3.74 -33.32 3.01
CA LEU A 13 -3.94 -32.20 3.94
C LEU A 13 -3.35 -30.91 3.37
N ILE A 14 -4.19 -29.93 3.18
CA ILE A 14 -3.82 -28.65 2.59
C ILE A 14 -3.81 -27.57 3.67
N THR A 15 -2.68 -26.87 3.76
CA THR A 15 -2.53 -25.67 4.59
C THR A 15 -2.01 -24.57 3.72
N PRO A 16 -2.41 -24.02 2.78
CA PRO A 16 -3.08 -22.75 2.66
C PRO A 16 -4.38 -22.86 1.81
N SER A 17 -5.42 -23.37 2.39
CA SER A 17 -6.71 -23.50 1.69
C SER A 17 -7.26 -22.18 1.15
N GLY A 18 -6.85 -21.04 1.73
CA GLY A 18 -7.30 -19.71 1.30
C GLY A 18 -6.79 -19.27 -0.08
N LEU A 19 -5.84 -19.99 -0.67
CA LEU A 19 -5.38 -19.67 -2.04
C LEU A 19 -6.50 -19.79 -3.08
N VAL A 20 -7.57 -20.52 -2.81
CA VAL A 20 -8.76 -20.55 -3.67
C VAL A 20 -9.39 -19.16 -3.86
N PHE A 21 -9.28 -18.27 -2.88
CA PHE A 21 -9.76 -16.88 -3.02
C PHE A 21 -8.89 -16.09 -4.00
N VAL A 22 -7.58 -16.32 -3.98
CA VAL A 22 -6.63 -15.64 -4.87
C VAL A 22 -6.95 -15.96 -6.33
N GLY A 23 -7.12 -17.25 -6.65
CA GLY A 23 -7.48 -17.67 -8.00
C GLY A 23 -8.85 -17.16 -8.44
N GLN A 24 -9.85 -17.13 -7.54
CA GLN A 24 -11.18 -16.59 -7.87
C GLN A 24 -11.16 -15.09 -8.14
N ILE A 25 -10.45 -14.30 -7.31
CA ILE A 25 -10.33 -12.85 -7.50
C ILE A 25 -9.59 -12.53 -8.80
N LEU A 26 -8.44 -13.17 -9.03
CA LEU A 26 -7.66 -12.97 -10.26
C LEU A 26 -8.34 -13.54 -11.50
N GLY A 27 -9.13 -14.60 -11.35
CA GLY A 27 -9.91 -15.18 -12.44
C GLY A 27 -11.02 -14.26 -12.96
N LYS A 28 -11.57 -13.38 -12.13
CA LYS A 28 -12.51 -12.32 -12.55
C LYS A 28 -11.81 -11.21 -13.33
N SER A 29 -10.53 -10.97 -13.06
CA SER A 29 -9.73 -9.95 -13.74
C SER A 29 -9.16 -10.49 -15.06
N ASN A 30 -8.78 -9.57 -15.95
CA ASN A 30 -8.06 -9.93 -17.17
C ASN A 30 -6.54 -10.07 -16.98
N PHE A 31 -6.07 -10.22 -15.73
CA PHE A 31 -4.65 -10.23 -15.37
C PHE A 31 -3.82 -11.19 -16.23
N VAL A 32 -4.12 -12.48 -16.20
CA VAL A 32 -3.36 -13.52 -16.93
C VAL A 32 -3.36 -13.25 -18.45
N LYS A 33 -4.51 -12.83 -18.99
CA LYS A 33 -4.65 -12.53 -20.40
C LYS A 33 -3.81 -11.32 -20.83
N LYS A 34 -3.77 -10.27 -20.03
CA LYS A 34 -2.92 -9.10 -20.25
C LYS A 34 -1.44 -9.47 -20.21
N ILE A 35 -1.00 -10.14 -19.14
CA ILE A 35 0.39 -10.54 -18.96
C ILE A 35 0.88 -11.46 -20.10
N ASN A 36 0.08 -12.43 -20.53
CA ASN A 36 0.47 -13.35 -21.59
C ASN A 36 0.49 -12.71 -23.00
N ARG A 37 -0.16 -11.55 -23.18
CA ARG A 37 -0.19 -10.79 -24.44
C ARG A 37 0.85 -9.66 -24.49
N ALA A 38 1.39 -9.29 -23.34
CA ALA A 38 2.36 -8.21 -23.26
C ALA A 38 3.61 -8.54 -24.11
N PRO A 39 4.14 -7.59 -24.89
CA PRO A 39 5.29 -7.80 -25.76
C PRO A 39 6.60 -7.84 -24.96
N ILE A 40 6.86 -8.96 -24.34
CA ILE A 40 8.13 -9.23 -23.70
C ILE A 40 9.06 -9.83 -24.74
N SER A 41 10.24 -9.27 -24.94
CA SER A 41 11.29 -9.61 -25.90
C SER A 41 11.04 -10.84 -26.81
N LYS A 42 11.19 -10.69 -28.11
CA LYS A 42 10.89 -11.68 -29.18
C LYS A 42 11.49 -13.08 -29.02
N ASN A 43 12.45 -13.28 -28.12
CA ASN A 43 13.14 -14.56 -27.92
C ASN A 43 12.37 -15.57 -27.05
N TYR A 44 11.10 -15.33 -26.72
CA TYR A 44 10.33 -16.11 -25.75
C TYR A 44 9.03 -16.73 -26.25
N LEU A 45 8.88 -16.89 -27.55
CA LEU A 45 7.61 -17.28 -28.19
C LEU A 45 7.11 -18.71 -27.88
N GLN A 46 7.88 -19.60 -27.23
CA GLN A 46 7.48 -21.00 -27.04
C GLN A 46 7.87 -21.63 -25.69
N LYS A 47 7.72 -20.92 -24.57
CA LYS A 47 7.90 -21.59 -23.27
C LYS A 47 6.61 -22.28 -22.83
N GLN A 48 6.73 -23.53 -22.36
CA GLN A 48 5.60 -24.32 -21.85
C GLN A 48 4.89 -23.61 -20.69
N ILE A 49 5.63 -23.08 -19.71
CA ILE A 49 5.09 -22.28 -18.63
C ILE A 49 5.01 -20.82 -19.08
N LYS A 50 3.80 -20.29 -19.21
CA LYS A 50 3.54 -18.92 -19.62
C LYS A 50 3.87 -17.93 -18.49
N ASN A 51 4.11 -16.65 -18.84
CA ASN A 51 4.41 -15.62 -17.84
C ASN A 51 3.26 -15.45 -16.84
N GLY A 52 2.00 -15.54 -17.29
CA GLY A 52 0.84 -15.49 -16.39
C GLY A 52 0.90 -16.57 -15.31
N ASP A 53 1.24 -17.81 -15.62
CA ASP A 53 1.37 -18.89 -14.65
C ASP A 53 2.51 -18.62 -13.65
N VAL A 54 3.63 -18.05 -14.13
CA VAL A 54 4.77 -17.66 -13.29
C VAL A 54 4.37 -16.58 -12.29
N LEU A 55 3.68 -15.51 -12.77
CA LEU A 55 3.29 -14.40 -11.90
C LEU A 55 2.13 -14.79 -10.94
N LEU A 56 1.18 -15.63 -11.38
CA LEU A 56 0.14 -16.19 -10.51
C LEU A 56 0.74 -16.99 -9.35
N THR A 57 1.71 -17.85 -9.67
CA THR A 57 2.42 -18.64 -8.64
C THR A 57 3.04 -17.71 -7.60
N TYR A 58 3.74 -16.67 -8.06
CA TYR A 58 4.42 -15.76 -7.14
C TYR A 58 3.44 -14.89 -6.33
N ILE A 59 2.34 -14.42 -6.91
CA ILE A 59 1.27 -13.75 -6.17
C ILE A 59 0.70 -14.67 -5.08
N GLY A 60 0.50 -15.97 -5.39
CA GLY A 60 0.06 -16.96 -4.40
C GLY A 60 1.06 -17.13 -3.25
N MET A 61 2.37 -17.04 -3.52
CA MET A 61 3.41 -17.04 -2.49
C MET A 61 3.35 -15.77 -1.62
N LEU A 62 3.24 -14.59 -2.25
CA LEU A 62 3.13 -13.32 -1.55
C LEU A 62 1.88 -13.24 -0.65
N CYS A 63 0.76 -13.81 -1.09
CA CYS A 63 -0.46 -13.90 -0.28
C CYS A 63 -0.31 -14.80 0.96
N GLN A 64 0.74 -15.60 1.03
CA GLN A 64 1.11 -16.39 2.20
C GLN A 64 2.20 -15.73 3.06
N GLY A 65 2.71 -14.55 2.68
CA GLY A 65 3.85 -13.90 3.32
C GLY A 65 5.19 -14.60 3.04
N LYS A 66 5.35 -15.18 1.84
CA LYS A 66 6.53 -15.97 1.45
C LYS A 66 7.17 -15.42 0.17
N PRO A 67 7.92 -14.31 0.23
CA PRO A 67 8.48 -13.66 -0.96
C PRO A 67 9.73 -14.37 -1.53
N GLN A 68 10.36 -15.28 -0.79
CA GLN A 68 11.57 -15.96 -1.24
C GLN A 68 11.25 -17.00 -2.32
N TYR A 69 11.98 -16.98 -3.44
CA TYR A 69 11.71 -17.89 -4.59
C TYR A 69 11.69 -19.37 -4.20
N GLU A 70 12.52 -19.77 -3.23
CA GLU A 70 12.63 -21.14 -2.74
C GLU A 70 11.33 -21.65 -2.09
N ALA A 71 10.49 -20.76 -1.57
CA ALA A 71 9.22 -21.12 -0.95
C ALA A 71 8.22 -21.76 -1.93
N VAL A 72 8.42 -21.60 -3.24
CA VAL A 72 7.64 -22.32 -4.26
C VAL A 72 7.73 -23.84 -4.12
N ARG A 73 8.81 -24.37 -3.51
CA ARG A 73 8.98 -25.81 -3.28
C ARG A 73 7.87 -26.41 -2.43
N GLU A 74 7.29 -25.62 -1.52
CA GLU A 74 6.15 -26.08 -0.70
C GLU A 74 4.89 -26.36 -1.54
N MET A 75 4.76 -25.76 -2.72
CA MET A 75 3.67 -26.02 -3.64
C MET A 75 3.81 -27.39 -4.34
N MET A 76 4.98 -28.01 -4.24
CA MET A 76 5.23 -29.34 -4.80
C MET A 76 4.67 -30.47 -3.92
N ASP A 77 4.23 -30.18 -2.70
CA ASP A 77 3.59 -31.17 -1.83
C ASP A 77 2.23 -31.63 -2.39
N ASP A 78 1.49 -30.72 -3.03
CA ASP A 78 0.24 -31.04 -3.74
C ASP A 78 0.08 -30.12 -4.98
N PRO A 79 0.83 -30.33 -6.06
CA PRO A 79 0.85 -29.44 -7.23
C PRO A 79 -0.53 -29.24 -7.87
N ASP A 80 -1.39 -30.24 -7.84
CA ASP A 80 -2.75 -30.14 -8.39
C ASP A 80 -3.60 -29.15 -7.62
N TYR A 81 -3.53 -29.18 -6.28
CA TYR A 81 -4.25 -28.20 -5.47
C TYR A 81 -3.84 -26.78 -5.84
N TYR A 82 -2.56 -26.48 -5.81
CA TYR A 82 -2.06 -25.12 -6.08
C TYR A 82 -2.37 -24.67 -7.50
N LYS A 83 -2.26 -25.58 -8.48
CA LYS A 83 -2.62 -25.31 -9.85
C LYS A 83 -4.09 -24.90 -10.00
N TYR A 84 -5.00 -25.66 -9.43
CA TYR A 84 -6.44 -25.37 -9.50
C TYR A 84 -6.84 -24.18 -8.63
N ALA A 85 -6.27 -24.06 -7.43
CA ALA A 85 -6.57 -22.95 -6.51
C ALA A 85 -6.15 -21.59 -7.08
N LEU A 86 -5.05 -21.51 -7.80
CA LEU A 86 -4.54 -20.27 -8.40
C LEU A 86 -4.98 -20.06 -9.85
N GLY A 87 -5.55 -21.06 -10.51
CA GLY A 87 -5.90 -20.99 -11.93
C GLY A 87 -4.69 -21.07 -12.87
N ILE A 88 -3.63 -21.79 -12.47
CA ILE A 88 -2.44 -22.02 -13.28
C ILE A 88 -2.78 -23.01 -14.41
N SER A 89 -2.47 -22.62 -15.66
CA SER A 89 -2.92 -23.37 -16.83
C SER A 89 -2.05 -24.60 -17.15
N TYR A 90 -0.74 -24.53 -16.89
CA TYR A 90 0.18 -25.62 -17.27
C TYR A 90 0.82 -26.28 -16.04
N ALA A 91 1.80 -25.63 -15.42
CA ALA A 91 2.54 -26.19 -14.29
C ALA A 91 3.09 -25.08 -13.37
N ILE A 92 3.29 -25.43 -12.11
CA ILE A 92 3.97 -24.57 -11.13
C ILE A 92 5.45 -24.45 -11.53
N PRO A 93 5.99 -23.23 -11.66
CA PRO A 93 7.39 -23.03 -11.98
C PRO A 93 8.30 -23.42 -10.82
N SER A 94 9.52 -23.89 -11.13
CA SER A 94 10.57 -24.06 -10.11
C SER A 94 11.11 -22.71 -9.63
N ALA A 95 11.81 -22.69 -8.48
CA ALA A 95 12.47 -21.49 -7.96
C ALA A 95 13.44 -20.87 -9.00
N GLU A 96 14.15 -21.72 -9.73
CA GLU A 96 15.06 -21.26 -10.78
C GLU A 96 14.30 -20.67 -11.97
N THR A 97 13.16 -21.24 -12.35
CA THR A 97 12.29 -20.68 -13.39
C THR A 97 11.74 -19.31 -12.94
N LEU A 98 11.36 -19.14 -11.67
CA LEU A 98 10.95 -17.84 -11.12
C LEU A 98 12.07 -16.82 -11.28
N ARG A 99 13.31 -17.10 -10.80
CA ARG A 99 14.44 -16.18 -10.93
C ARG A 99 14.70 -15.76 -12.38
N GLN A 100 14.86 -16.74 -13.27
CA GLN A 100 15.15 -16.46 -14.67
C GLN A 100 14.05 -15.62 -15.34
N ARG A 101 12.76 -15.87 -15.01
CA ARG A 101 11.66 -15.09 -15.56
C ARG A 101 11.60 -13.68 -15.00
N PHE A 102 11.82 -13.50 -13.70
CA PHE A 102 11.85 -12.19 -13.07
C PHE A 102 13.02 -11.35 -13.61
N ASP A 103 14.19 -11.96 -13.80
CA ASP A 103 15.34 -11.30 -14.40
C ASP A 103 15.10 -10.88 -15.86
N MET A 104 14.28 -11.65 -16.58
CA MET A 104 13.93 -11.35 -17.96
C MET A 104 12.84 -10.28 -18.08
N ILE A 105 11.83 -10.35 -17.24
CA ILE A 105 10.67 -9.46 -17.26
C ILE A 105 11.09 -8.08 -16.73
N GLY A 106 11.74 -8.03 -15.57
CA GLY A 106 12.12 -6.78 -14.91
C GLY A 106 10.95 -5.81 -14.85
N ASP A 107 11.20 -4.56 -15.19
CA ASP A 107 10.23 -3.46 -15.19
C ASP A 107 9.29 -3.42 -16.42
N SER A 108 9.49 -4.33 -17.39
CA SER A 108 8.80 -4.26 -18.68
C SER A 108 7.27 -4.41 -18.60
N LEU A 109 6.76 -4.97 -17.51
CA LEU A 109 5.32 -5.17 -17.28
C LEU A 109 4.70 -4.16 -16.31
N ARG A 110 5.45 -3.15 -15.83
CA ARG A 110 4.97 -2.23 -14.79
C ARG A 110 3.59 -1.65 -15.10
N LYS A 111 3.42 -1.05 -16.27
CA LYS A 111 2.13 -0.45 -16.68
C LYS A 111 1.00 -1.47 -16.79
N ASP A 112 1.30 -2.66 -17.31
CA ASP A 112 0.30 -3.73 -17.42
C ASP A 112 -0.15 -4.22 -16.04
N ILE A 113 0.78 -4.33 -15.08
CA ILE A 113 0.49 -4.75 -13.70
C ILE A 113 -0.27 -3.67 -12.94
N GLN A 114 0.11 -2.39 -13.06
CA GLN A 114 -0.62 -1.27 -12.48
C GLN A 114 -2.07 -1.23 -12.98
N GLN A 115 -2.26 -1.30 -14.31
CA GLN A 115 -3.60 -1.31 -14.88
C GLN A 115 -4.38 -2.55 -14.45
N ALA A 116 -3.74 -3.72 -14.38
CA ALA A 116 -4.39 -4.95 -13.92
C ALA A 116 -4.80 -4.86 -12.45
N ASN A 117 -4.03 -4.15 -11.61
CA ASN A 117 -4.39 -3.87 -10.22
C ASN A 117 -5.67 -3.02 -10.12
N VAL A 118 -5.75 -1.93 -10.90
CA VAL A 118 -6.96 -1.08 -10.95
C VAL A 118 -8.16 -1.86 -11.49
N ASP A 119 -7.97 -2.61 -12.58
CA ASP A 119 -9.04 -3.43 -13.16
C ASP A 119 -9.54 -4.48 -12.15
N MET A 120 -8.65 -5.14 -11.41
CA MET A 120 -9.02 -6.08 -10.35
C MET A 120 -9.88 -5.40 -9.27
N LEU A 121 -9.49 -4.23 -8.80
CA LEU A 121 -10.27 -3.47 -7.80
C LEU A 121 -11.66 -3.11 -8.34
N ARG A 122 -11.76 -2.69 -9.61
CA ARG A 122 -13.04 -2.37 -10.26
C ARG A 122 -13.93 -3.60 -10.45
N GLU A 123 -13.39 -4.71 -10.93
CA GLU A 123 -14.14 -5.97 -11.11
C GLU A 123 -14.64 -6.53 -9.76
N MET A 124 -13.90 -6.27 -8.69
CA MET A 124 -14.32 -6.58 -7.33
C MET A 124 -15.27 -5.53 -6.73
N GLN A 125 -15.69 -4.53 -7.53
CA GLN A 125 -16.59 -3.44 -7.11
C GLN A 125 -16.08 -2.71 -5.86
N ILE A 126 -14.78 -2.48 -5.79
CA ILE A 126 -14.17 -1.75 -4.69
C ILE A 126 -14.38 -0.25 -4.92
N GLU A 127 -15.15 0.36 -4.05
CA GLU A 127 -15.27 1.82 -3.94
C GLU A 127 -14.47 2.29 -2.73
N PRO A 128 -13.35 3.04 -2.93
CA PRO A 128 -12.57 3.57 -1.81
C PRO A 128 -13.45 4.45 -0.90
N THR A 129 -13.43 4.15 0.40
CA THR A 129 -14.26 4.87 1.38
C THR A 129 -13.73 6.28 1.62
N ALA A 130 -14.61 7.25 1.52
CA ALA A 130 -14.31 8.64 1.85
C ALA A 130 -14.25 8.87 3.37
N LEU A 131 -13.59 9.93 3.77
CA LEU A 131 -13.65 10.52 5.10
C LEU A 131 -15.03 11.15 5.36
N ASP A 132 -15.34 11.49 6.60
CA ASP A 132 -16.64 12.08 6.99
C ASP A 132 -16.93 13.41 6.26
N ASN A 133 -15.91 14.12 5.80
CA ASN A 133 -16.02 15.34 5.01
C ASN A 133 -16.20 15.12 3.49
N GLY A 134 -16.33 13.85 3.05
CA GLY A 134 -16.59 13.48 1.67
C GLY A 134 -15.35 13.30 0.79
N PHE A 135 -14.16 13.66 1.26
CA PHE A 135 -12.91 13.42 0.53
C PHE A 135 -12.46 11.96 0.63
N VAL A 136 -12.03 11.38 -0.48
CA VAL A 136 -11.31 10.11 -0.49
C VAL A 136 -9.83 10.40 -0.23
N PRO A 137 -9.25 9.93 0.88
CA PRO A 137 -7.85 10.16 1.18
C PRO A 137 -6.95 9.37 0.23
N VAL A 138 -5.85 10.00 -0.19
CA VAL A 138 -4.74 9.36 -0.92
C VAL A 138 -3.46 9.66 -0.16
N ASP A 139 -2.93 8.65 0.54
CA ASP A 139 -1.73 8.79 1.34
C ASP A 139 -0.50 8.36 0.55
N ILE A 140 0.46 9.26 0.40
CA ILE A 140 1.69 9.00 -0.36
C ILE A 140 2.88 9.24 0.57
N ASP A 141 3.73 8.22 0.69
CA ASP A 141 4.91 8.28 1.54
C ASP A 141 6.04 7.40 1.02
N VAL A 142 7.28 7.75 1.40
CA VAL A 142 8.51 6.98 1.14
C VAL A 142 8.88 6.17 2.39
N THR A 143 8.88 4.86 2.27
CA THR A 143 9.22 3.98 3.39
C THR A 143 10.51 3.18 3.11
N PRO A 144 11.62 3.45 3.80
CA PRO A 144 12.85 2.69 3.59
C PRO A 144 12.74 1.22 3.99
N PHE A 145 13.29 0.34 3.13
CA PHE A 145 13.43 -1.09 3.34
C PHE A 145 14.86 -1.42 3.74
N ASP A 146 15.04 -2.00 4.92
CA ASP A 146 16.37 -2.37 5.42
C ASP A 146 16.93 -3.59 4.68
N ASN A 147 17.99 -3.35 3.91
CA ASN A 147 18.76 -4.36 3.21
C ASN A 147 20.27 -4.25 3.54
N SER A 148 20.62 -3.71 4.71
CA SER A 148 22.01 -3.42 5.14
C SER A 148 22.95 -4.62 5.10
N LYS A 149 22.41 -5.85 5.17
CA LYS A 149 23.20 -7.10 5.15
C LYS A 149 23.32 -7.71 3.75
N SER A 150 23.09 -6.92 2.70
CA SER A 150 23.14 -7.43 1.33
C SER A 150 23.86 -6.47 0.40
N SER A 151 24.46 -7.03 -0.67
CA SER A 151 25.13 -6.31 -1.77
C SER A 151 24.28 -6.27 -3.04
N LYS A 152 22.97 -6.18 -2.91
CA LYS A 152 22.04 -6.14 -4.05
C LYS A 152 22.15 -4.82 -4.80
N GLU A 153 21.86 -4.85 -6.10
CA GLU A 153 21.81 -3.66 -6.95
C GLU A 153 20.81 -2.61 -6.38
N GLY A 154 21.23 -1.34 -6.35
CA GLY A 154 20.39 -0.23 -5.88
C GLY A 154 20.36 -0.05 -4.36
N VAL A 155 20.89 -0.99 -3.57
CA VAL A 155 21.07 -0.82 -2.13
C VAL A 155 22.06 0.29 -1.87
N SER A 156 21.67 1.28 -1.09
CA SER A 156 22.50 2.43 -0.74
C SER A 156 21.96 3.12 0.50
N ARG A 157 22.69 4.09 1.04
CA ARG A 157 22.35 4.79 2.28
C ARG A 157 21.02 5.50 2.17
N THR A 158 20.05 5.14 3.01
CA THR A 158 18.74 5.77 3.11
C THR A 158 18.77 6.99 4.04
N TYR A 159 17.74 7.83 3.99
CA TYR A 159 17.60 8.97 4.88
C TYR A 159 17.46 8.57 6.37
N LYS A 160 17.05 7.33 6.66
CA LYS A 160 17.01 6.78 8.03
C LYS A 160 18.36 6.28 8.54
N GLY A 161 19.42 6.38 7.75
CA GLY A 161 20.78 6.08 8.19
C GLY A 161 21.17 4.59 8.13
N PHE A 162 20.46 3.76 7.41
CA PHE A 162 20.84 2.38 7.09
C PHE A 162 20.87 2.17 5.56
N ASP A 163 21.49 1.09 5.10
CA ASP A 163 21.57 0.78 3.69
C ASP A 163 20.37 -0.06 3.24
N GLY A 164 19.74 0.35 2.14
CA GLY A 164 18.53 -0.31 1.67
C GLY A 164 17.95 0.32 0.42
N TYR A 165 16.63 0.16 0.26
CA TYR A 165 15.82 0.81 -0.77
C TYR A 165 14.91 1.86 -0.12
N ALA A 166 14.38 2.76 -0.94
CA ALA A 166 13.45 3.81 -0.49
C ALA A 166 12.20 3.86 -1.39
N PRO A 167 11.37 2.78 -1.45
CA PRO A 167 10.18 2.80 -2.28
C PRO A 167 9.20 3.90 -1.85
N ILE A 168 8.52 4.50 -2.85
CA ILE A 168 7.37 5.37 -2.68
C ILE A 168 6.10 4.58 -2.92
N MET A 169 5.08 4.80 -2.10
CA MET A 169 3.81 4.07 -2.16
C MET A 169 2.63 5.01 -2.00
N ALA A 170 1.55 4.74 -2.73
CA ALA A 170 0.31 5.51 -2.69
C ALA A 170 -0.88 4.62 -2.34
N TYR A 171 -1.58 4.97 -1.26
CA TYR A 171 -2.75 4.25 -0.78
C TYR A 171 -4.01 5.09 -0.93
N ILE A 172 -5.12 4.49 -1.36
CA ILE A 172 -6.41 5.16 -1.54
C ILE A 172 -7.47 4.61 -0.59
N GLY A 173 -8.31 5.52 -0.08
CA GLY A 173 -9.43 5.21 0.81
C GLY A 173 -9.00 4.92 2.24
N THR A 174 -9.96 4.93 3.16
CA THR A 174 -9.71 4.65 4.59
C THR A 174 -9.30 3.19 4.83
N GLU A 175 -9.52 2.30 3.86
CA GLU A 175 -9.06 0.91 3.87
C GLU A 175 -7.57 0.79 3.54
N GLY A 176 -7.00 1.76 2.83
CA GLY A 176 -5.64 1.76 2.38
C GLY A 176 -5.36 0.75 1.27
N TYR A 177 -6.13 0.79 0.17
CA TYR A 177 -5.80 0.02 -1.03
C TYR A 177 -4.57 0.62 -1.70
N LEU A 178 -3.59 -0.21 -2.04
CA LEU A 178 -2.36 0.24 -2.69
C LEU A 178 -2.63 0.46 -4.19
N VAL A 179 -2.58 1.72 -4.64
CA VAL A 179 -2.95 2.10 -6.01
C VAL A 179 -1.74 2.29 -6.91
N ASN A 180 -0.63 2.75 -6.34
CA ASN A 180 0.63 2.95 -7.07
C ASN A 180 1.82 2.71 -6.15
N LEU A 181 2.94 2.27 -6.72
CA LEU A 181 4.21 2.15 -6.03
C LEU A 181 5.39 2.21 -7.01
N GLU A 182 6.57 2.55 -6.50
CA GLU A 182 7.81 2.56 -7.25
C GLU A 182 8.97 2.20 -6.33
N LEU A 183 9.77 1.20 -6.74
CA LEU A 183 11.01 0.88 -6.04
C LEU A 183 12.08 1.91 -6.40
N ARG A 184 12.68 2.54 -5.39
CA ARG A 184 13.75 3.53 -5.52
C ARG A 184 15.01 3.06 -4.83
N ILE A 185 16.18 3.48 -5.35
CA ILE A 185 17.45 3.23 -4.67
C ILE A 185 17.51 3.99 -3.35
N GLY A 186 18.21 3.45 -2.34
CA GLY A 186 18.21 4.02 -0.98
C GLY A 186 18.60 5.48 -0.87
N LYS A 187 19.58 5.93 -1.66
CA LYS A 187 20.07 7.32 -1.69
C LYS A 187 19.22 8.27 -2.53
N GLN A 188 18.16 7.79 -3.20
CA GLN A 188 17.33 8.65 -4.03
C GLN A 188 16.59 9.67 -3.15
N HIS A 189 16.71 10.94 -3.49
CA HIS A 189 15.97 12.00 -2.82
C HIS A 189 14.47 11.81 -3.06
N CYS A 190 13.65 11.99 -2.01
CA CYS A 190 12.20 11.75 -2.07
C CYS A 190 11.47 12.53 -3.17
N GLN A 191 11.94 13.72 -3.54
CA GLN A 191 11.34 14.55 -4.58
C GLN A 191 11.70 14.12 -6.01
N LYS A 192 12.79 13.36 -6.20
CA LYS A 192 13.21 12.93 -7.55
C LYS A 192 12.17 11.98 -8.15
N GLU A 193 11.69 12.30 -9.36
CA GLU A 193 10.65 11.53 -10.09
C GLU A 193 9.27 11.51 -9.42
N THR A 194 9.10 12.25 -8.32
CA THR A 194 7.81 12.33 -7.60
C THR A 194 6.73 13.08 -8.38
N PRO A 195 6.99 14.16 -9.13
CA PRO A 195 5.96 14.80 -9.95
C PRO A 195 5.27 13.82 -10.92
N ASP A 196 6.02 12.96 -11.61
CA ASP A 196 5.44 11.97 -12.54
C ASP A 196 4.69 10.86 -11.79
N PHE A 197 5.22 10.40 -10.66
CA PHE A 197 4.52 9.46 -9.78
C PHE A 197 3.17 10.03 -9.27
N LEU A 198 3.11 11.33 -8.95
CA LEU A 198 1.87 11.98 -8.52
C LEU A 198 0.82 12.03 -9.63
N ARG A 199 1.21 12.42 -10.86
CA ARG A 199 0.29 12.41 -12.02
C ARG A 199 -0.27 11.01 -12.27
N GLU A 200 0.61 10.01 -12.36
CA GLU A 200 0.22 8.62 -12.56
C GLU A 200 -0.73 8.14 -11.44
N THR A 201 -0.42 8.48 -10.17
CA THR A 201 -1.27 8.13 -9.03
C THR A 201 -2.66 8.74 -9.14
N ILE A 202 -2.78 10.02 -9.49
CA ILE A 202 -4.07 10.69 -9.66
C ILE A 202 -4.88 10.02 -10.79
N GLU A 203 -4.25 9.71 -11.92
CA GLU A 203 -4.91 9.03 -13.04
C GLU A 203 -5.42 7.64 -12.67
N LEU A 204 -4.64 6.87 -11.89
CA LEU A 204 -5.07 5.55 -11.38
C LEU A 204 -6.22 5.67 -10.37
N CYS A 205 -6.16 6.65 -9.45
CA CYS A 205 -7.23 6.92 -8.48
C CYS A 205 -8.54 7.31 -9.18
N ARG A 206 -8.46 8.11 -10.27
CA ARG A 206 -9.63 8.52 -11.03
C ARG A 206 -10.34 7.38 -11.77
N GLN A 207 -9.65 6.28 -12.03
CA GLN A 207 -10.29 5.08 -12.55
C GLN A 207 -11.11 4.33 -11.50
N LEU A 208 -10.92 4.62 -10.21
CA LEU A 208 -11.60 3.96 -9.08
C LEU A 208 -12.73 4.80 -8.48
N THR A 209 -12.68 6.13 -8.59
CA THR A 209 -13.68 7.00 -7.97
C THR A 209 -13.75 8.38 -8.60
N ASP A 210 -14.97 8.93 -8.71
CA ASP A 210 -15.24 10.32 -9.12
C ASP A 210 -15.35 11.27 -7.90
N LYS A 211 -15.31 10.74 -6.69
CA LYS A 211 -15.36 11.55 -5.45
C LYS A 211 -14.15 12.48 -5.33
N PRO A 212 -14.23 13.58 -4.59
CA PRO A 212 -13.10 14.46 -4.33
C PRO A 212 -11.93 13.69 -3.70
N LEU A 213 -10.72 13.85 -4.23
CA LEU A 213 -9.49 13.28 -3.67
C LEU A 213 -8.83 14.29 -2.73
N LEU A 214 -8.30 13.81 -1.61
CA LEU A 214 -7.41 14.54 -0.72
C LEU A 214 -6.06 13.83 -0.65
N ILE A 215 -5.05 14.38 -1.33
CA ILE A 215 -3.71 13.80 -1.38
C ILE A 215 -2.90 14.36 -0.21
N ARG A 216 -2.28 13.50 0.59
CA ARG A 216 -1.50 13.87 1.77
C ARG A 216 -0.06 13.40 1.61
N LEU A 217 0.88 14.32 1.87
CA LEU A 217 2.32 14.06 1.79
C LEU A 217 3.07 14.65 2.98
N ASP A 218 4.17 14.02 3.33
CA ASP A 218 5.09 14.49 4.36
C ASP A 218 5.96 15.67 3.87
N SER A 219 6.76 16.24 4.77
CA SER A 219 7.66 17.38 4.49
C SER A 219 8.83 17.03 3.58
N GLY A 220 9.14 15.76 3.37
CA GLY A 220 10.13 15.32 2.39
C GLY A 220 9.70 15.63 0.96
N ASN A 221 8.41 15.80 0.73
CA ASN A 221 7.80 16.12 -0.56
C ASN A 221 7.42 17.60 -0.73
N ASP A 222 7.90 18.48 0.18
CA ASP A 222 7.72 19.94 0.08
C ASP A 222 8.57 20.54 -1.05
N ALA A 223 8.03 20.50 -2.27
CA ALA A 223 8.63 21.02 -3.48
C ALA A 223 7.61 21.79 -4.33
N SER A 224 8.06 22.88 -4.97
CA SER A 224 7.18 23.68 -5.83
C SER A 224 6.64 22.89 -7.02
N GLU A 225 7.43 21.98 -7.58
CA GLU A 225 7.00 21.08 -8.66
C GLU A 225 5.82 20.20 -8.24
N ASN A 226 5.84 19.63 -7.03
CA ASN A 226 4.75 18.81 -6.51
C ASN A 226 3.48 19.65 -6.32
N ILE A 227 3.60 20.86 -5.75
CA ILE A 227 2.48 21.81 -5.63
C ILE A 227 1.92 22.14 -7.00
N GLY A 228 2.82 22.38 -8.00
CA GLY A 228 2.44 22.64 -9.38
C GLY A 228 1.58 21.52 -9.98
N ILE A 229 1.95 20.24 -9.77
CA ILE A 229 1.16 19.09 -10.22
C ILE A 229 -0.25 19.15 -9.64
N PHE A 230 -0.39 19.35 -8.33
CA PHE A 230 -1.71 19.40 -7.70
C PHE A 230 -2.56 20.56 -8.18
N MET A 231 -1.96 21.71 -8.42
CA MET A 231 -2.66 22.87 -8.98
C MET A 231 -3.14 22.59 -10.42
N GLU A 232 -2.31 22.03 -11.29
CA GLU A 232 -2.67 21.68 -12.65
C GLU A 232 -3.75 20.56 -12.69
N GLU A 233 -3.60 19.50 -11.90
CA GLU A 233 -4.59 18.43 -11.83
C GLU A 233 -5.91 18.89 -11.17
N SER A 234 -5.85 19.84 -10.23
CA SER A 234 -7.04 20.50 -9.66
C SER A 234 -7.82 21.28 -10.72
N TYR A 235 -7.14 21.97 -11.64
CA TYR A 235 -7.82 22.62 -12.77
C TYR A 235 -8.43 21.62 -13.76
N LYS A 236 -7.75 20.49 -14.01
CA LYS A 236 -8.21 19.46 -14.94
C LYS A 236 -9.45 18.71 -14.43
N TYR A 237 -9.47 18.32 -13.17
CA TYR A 237 -10.51 17.47 -12.59
C TYR A 237 -11.50 18.21 -11.69
N ASN A 238 -11.18 19.43 -11.26
CA ASN A 238 -11.96 20.27 -10.35
C ASN A 238 -12.34 19.62 -8.99
N ASN A 239 -11.67 18.53 -8.61
CA ASN A 239 -11.92 17.78 -7.37
C ASN A 239 -10.67 17.09 -6.82
N VAL A 240 -9.48 17.61 -7.11
CA VAL A 240 -8.20 17.17 -6.53
C VAL A 240 -7.73 18.20 -5.53
N SER A 241 -7.59 17.79 -4.28
CA SER A 241 -7.08 18.62 -3.20
C SER A 241 -5.86 17.97 -2.55
N PHE A 242 -5.06 18.78 -1.87
CA PHE A 242 -3.86 18.30 -1.22
C PHE A 242 -3.61 18.93 0.15
N ILE A 243 -2.85 18.22 0.98
CA ILE A 243 -2.21 18.73 2.19
C ILE A 243 -0.76 18.20 2.18
N ILE A 244 0.21 19.11 2.13
CA ILE A 244 1.64 18.78 2.23
C ILE A 244 2.19 19.44 3.49
N LYS A 245 2.83 18.68 4.37
CA LYS A 245 3.58 19.28 5.47
C LYS A 245 4.70 20.13 4.91
N ARG A 246 4.67 21.43 5.19
CA ARG A 246 5.68 22.36 4.75
C ARG A 246 6.92 22.26 5.65
N ASN A 247 8.08 22.29 5.05
CA ASN A 247 9.34 22.43 5.78
C ASN A 247 9.70 23.93 5.90
N PRO A 248 9.66 24.52 7.09
CA PRO A 248 9.97 25.94 7.27
C PRO A 248 11.46 26.28 6.99
N ARG A 249 12.31 25.28 6.81
CA ARG A 249 13.74 25.43 6.46
C ARG A 249 14.49 26.33 7.46
N GLN A 250 14.86 27.56 7.05
CA GLN A 250 15.61 28.53 7.85
C GLN A 250 14.71 29.55 8.57
N GLU A 251 13.39 29.42 8.49
CA GLU A 251 12.47 30.34 9.17
C GLU A 251 12.55 30.12 10.69
N SER A 252 12.68 31.21 11.46
CA SER A 252 12.74 31.14 12.92
C SER A 252 11.37 30.80 13.51
N LYS A 253 11.35 29.85 14.43
CA LYS A 253 10.13 29.49 15.18
C LYS A 253 9.71 30.61 16.12
N GLU A 254 10.67 31.35 16.65
CA GLU A 254 10.48 32.49 17.53
C GLU A 254 9.81 33.64 16.76
N GLU A 255 10.31 33.97 15.58
CA GLU A 255 9.70 35.00 14.71
C GLU A 255 8.27 34.63 14.32
N TRP A 256 8.02 33.36 14.01
CA TRP A 256 6.67 32.86 13.76
C TRP A 256 5.77 33.06 14.98
N LEU A 257 6.23 32.67 16.19
CA LEU A 257 5.45 32.81 17.42
C LEU A 257 5.16 34.29 17.72
N GLU A 258 6.12 35.18 17.56
CA GLU A 258 5.91 36.64 17.75
C GLU A 258 4.88 37.18 16.78
N SER A 259 4.98 36.80 15.50
CA SER A 259 4.04 37.26 14.48
C SER A 259 2.59 36.84 14.72
N VAL A 260 2.36 35.66 15.32
CA VAL A 260 1.00 35.15 15.54
C VAL A 260 0.40 35.55 16.89
N ARG A 261 1.22 35.87 17.89
CA ARG A 261 0.71 36.28 19.23
C ARG A 261 -0.22 37.48 19.17
N GLU A 262 0.03 38.41 18.26
CA GLU A 262 -0.75 39.65 18.14
C GLU A 262 -1.96 39.51 17.22
N CYS A 263 -1.93 38.59 16.23
CA CYS A 263 -2.96 38.52 15.19
C CYS A 263 -3.80 37.25 15.19
N CYS A 264 -3.35 36.17 15.88
CA CYS A 264 -4.05 34.91 15.88
C CYS A 264 -5.34 34.98 16.71
N GLN A 265 -6.48 34.59 16.12
CA GLN A 265 -7.77 34.59 16.79
C GLN A 265 -8.09 33.22 17.43
N ASN A 266 -7.50 32.13 16.93
CA ASN A 266 -7.73 30.79 17.45
C ASN A 266 -6.55 30.38 18.34
N ILE A 267 -6.69 30.66 19.63
CA ILE A 267 -5.70 30.34 20.67
C ILE A 267 -6.29 29.33 21.62
N GLN A 268 -5.61 28.20 21.79
CA GLN A 268 -6.05 27.11 22.65
C GLN A 268 -5.07 26.92 23.80
N HIS A 269 -5.59 26.55 24.98
CA HIS A 269 -4.83 26.25 26.18
C HIS A 269 -5.13 24.82 26.67
N PRO A 270 -4.59 23.76 26.01
CA PRO A 270 -4.93 22.37 26.33
C PRO A 270 -4.53 21.94 27.75
N ARG A 271 -3.53 22.58 28.35
CA ARG A 271 -3.09 22.39 29.72
C ARG A 271 -2.25 23.58 30.18
N ASP A 272 -1.98 23.66 31.48
CA ASP A 272 -1.08 24.67 32.02
C ASP A 272 0.28 24.63 31.33
N GLY A 273 0.78 25.80 30.98
CA GLY A 273 2.05 25.99 30.29
C GLY A 273 2.09 25.46 28.86
N LYS A 274 0.95 25.15 28.22
CA LYS A 274 0.87 24.85 26.79
C LYS A 274 -0.17 25.76 26.12
N THR A 275 0.31 26.56 25.15
CA THR A 275 -0.54 27.38 24.28
C THR A 275 -0.36 26.92 22.83
N VAL A 276 -1.47 26.80 22.10
CA VAL A 276 -1.48 26.43 20.68
C VAL A 276 -2.17 27.54 19.89
N TYR A 277 -1.45 28.06 18.89
CA TYR A 277 -1.93 29.08 17.96
C TYR A 277 -2.23 28.41 16.62
N ILE A 278 -3.45 28.54 16.12
CA ILE A 278 -3.88 27.96 14.85
C ILE A 278 -4.38 29.07 13.93
N GLY A 279 -3.92 29.04 12.68
CA GLY A 279 -4.37 30.02 11.70
C GLY A 279 -3.82 29.73 10.31
N GLN A 280 -3.98 30.72 9.43
CA GLN A 280 -3.56 30.60 8.04
C GLN A 280 -2.90 31.88 7.53
N THR A 281 -2.10 31.69 6.51
CA THR A 281 -1.52 32.77 5.67
C THR A 281 -1.49 32.32 4.23
N PHE A 282 -1.17 33.22 3.30
CA PHE A 282 -0.95 32.89 1.89
C PHE A 282 0.49 33.18 1.53
N ARG A 283 1.07 32.30 0.71
CA ARG A 283 2.44 32.45 0.22
C ARG A 283 2.50 32.14 -1.26
N ASP A 284 3.25 32.92 -1.97
CA ASP A 284 3.49 32.72 -3.40
C ASP A 284 4.41 31.52 -3.62
N VAL A 285 3.98 30.63 -4.51
CA VAL A 285 4.75 29.48 -4.97
C VAL A 285 4.91 29.56 -6.47
N THR A 286 6.15 29.54 -6.94
CA THR A 286 6.50 29.52 -8.35
C THR A 286 6.90 28.11 -8.75
N TYR A 287 6.25 27.56 -9.78
CA TYR A 287 6.52 26.22 -10.30
C TYR A 287 6.62 26.20 -11.82
N PRO A 288 7.41 25.26 -12.38
CA PRO A 288 7.55 25.12 -13.83
C PRO A 288 6.32 24.48 -14.45
N LEU A 289 5.93 24.98 -15.62
CA LEU A 289 4.92 24.36 -16.50
C LEU A 289 5.61 23.42 -17.51
N PRO A 290 4.84 22.50 -18.14
CA PRO A 290 5.39 21.57 -19.13
C PRO A 290 6.09 22.24 -20.33
N ASP A 291 5.77 23.49 -20.64
CA ASP A 291 6.35 24.28 -21.71
C ASP A 291 7.56 25.15 -21.28
N ASN A 292 8.15 24.84 -20.13
CA ASN A 292 9.26 25.56 -19.50
C ASN A 292 8.96 27.02 -19.09
N ARG A 293 7.70 27.46 -19.11
CA ARG A 293 7.29 28.71 -18.45
C ARG A 293 7.14 28.49 -16.97
N GLU A 294 7.23 29.56 -16.21
CA GLU A 294 6.95 29.53 -14.78
C GLU A 294 5.57 30.14 -14.48
N LYS A 295 4.89 29.60 -13.48
CA LYS A 295 3.62 30.10 -12.98
C LYS A 295 3.71 30.33 -11.48
N THR A 296 3.34 31.51 -11.04
CA THR A 296 3.27 31.87 -9.62
C THR A 296 1.82 31.90 -9.19
N VAL A 297 1.52 31.26 -8.06
CA VAL A 297 0.19 31.22 -7.46
C VAL A 297 0.29 31.41 -5.95
N GLY A 298 -0.67 32.13 -5.37
CA GLY A 298 -0.81 32.22 -3.92
C GLY A 298 -1.40 30.91 -3.36
N ILE A 299 -0.65 30.21 -2.52
CA ILE A 299 -1.10 28.98 -1.88
C ILE A 299 -1.39 29.24 -0.41
N ARG A 300 -2.54 28.75 0.07
CA ARG A 300 -2.91 28.75 1.48
C ARG A 300 -1.94 27.93 2.28
N THR A 301 -1.41 28.51 3.36
CA THR A 301 -0.55 27.88 4.34
C THR A 301 -1.24 27.90 5.70
N VAL A 302 -1.67 26.75 6.17
CA VAL A 302 -2.20 26.59 7.53
C VAL A 302 -1.03 26.39 8.49
N TYR A 303 -1.10 26.99 9.69
CA TYR A 303 -0.08 26.80 10.71
C TYR A 303 -0.66 26.37 12.05
N GLU A 304 0.13 25.58 12.77
CA GLU A 304 -0.06 25.22 14.18
C GLU A 304 1.24 25.50 14.92
N ILE A 305 1.21 26.44 15.86
CA ILE A 305 2.37 26.77 16.68
C ILE A 305 2.08 26.38 18.12
N THR A 306 2.85 25.49 18.67
CA THR A 306 2.75 25.10 20.07
C THR A 306 3.87 25.71 20.86
N GLU A 307 3.53 26.53 21.87
CA GLU A 307 4.45 27.05 22.87
C GLU A 307 4.27 26.28 24.17
N ARG A 308 5.38 25.79 24.75
CA ARG A 308 5.40 25.10 26.03
C ARG A 308 6.34 25.83 26.98
N THR A 309 5.81 26.32 28.09
CA THR A 309 6.57 26.93 29.20
C THR A 309 6.75 25.98 30.37
N ILE A 310 5.94 24.89 30.43
CA ILE A 310 5.99 23.86 31.45
C ILE A 310 5.98 22.48 30.78
N ASP A 311 6.82 21.57 31.21
CA ASP A 311 6.85 20.18 30.75
C ASP A 311 5.65 19.36 31.29
N ARG A 312 5.62 18.06 30.94
CA ARG A 312 4.56 17.15 31.43
C ARG A 312 4.66 16.80 32.92
N ASN A 313 5.82 17.08 33.56
CA ASN A 313 6.09 16.79 34.95
C ASN A 313 5.93 18.04 35.82
N GLY A 314 5.56 19.19 35.26
CA GLY A 314 5.36 20.45 35.98
C GLY A 314 6.65 21.27 36.13
N GLN A 315 7.73 20.93 35.44
CA GLN A 315 8.97 21.68 35.45
C GLN A 315 8.91 22.84 34.43
N TYR A 316 9.30 24.04 34.89
CA TYR A 316 9.36 25.21 34.00
C TYR A 316 10.57 25.13 33.07
N PHE A 317 10.35 25.45 31.80
CA PHE A 317 11.44 25.67 30.84
C PHE A 317 12.07 27.04 31.03
N ILE A 318 13.41 27.11 30.97
CA ILE A 318 14.13 28.39 31.00
C ILE A 318 13.86 29.21 29.76
N VAL A 319 13.78 28.52 28.59
CA VAL A 319 13.37 29.06 27.31
C VAL A 319 12.16 28.24 26.86
N PRO A 320 11.07 28.87 26.41
CA PRO A 320 9.91 28.12 25.91
C PRO A 320 10.30 27.16 24.80
N ASP A 321 9.76 25.93 24.85
CA ASP A 321 9.85 24.96 23.75
C ASP A 321 8.80 25.31 22.71
N ILE A 322 9.25 25.62 21.48
CA ILE A 322 8.38 26.02 20.37
C ILE A 322 8.40 24.95 19.28
N GLU A 323 7.22 24.46 18.95
CA GLU A 323 6.99 23.55 17.85
C GLU A 323 6.17 24.25 16.76
N LEU A 324 6.66 24.21 15.53
CA LEU A 324 6.04 24.84 14.36
C LEU A 324 5.62 23.77 13.36
N GLY A 325 4.33 23.63 13.14
CA GLY A 325 3.72 22.86 12.06
C GLY A 325 3.18 23.81 10.99
N THR A 326 3.53 23.61 9.74
CA THR A 326 2.98 24.37 8.60
C THR A 326 2.56 23.44 7.48
N TYR A 327 1.46 23.76 6.81
CA TYR A 327 0.81 22.86 5.84
C TYR A 327 0.35 23.63 4.62
N TRP A 328 0.86 23.26 3.44
CA TRP A 328 0.33 23.72 2.16
C TRP A 328 -0.98 23.06 1.84
N THR A 329 -1.98 23.79 1.39
CA THR A 329 -3.25 23.22 0.94
C THR A 329 -3.97 24.13 -0.06
N ASN A 330 -4.77 23.52 -0.95
CA ASN A 330 -5.72 24.21 -1.81
C ASN A 330 -7.18 24.07 -1.32
N THR A 331 -7.41 23.43 -0.16
CA THR A 331 -8.75 23.24 0.39
C THR A 331 -9.26 24.52 1.04
N SER A 332 -10.58 24.65 1.12
CA SER A 332 -11.29 25.68 1.91
C SER A 332 -11.75 25.17 3.29
N LEU A 333 -11.29 23.99 3.72
CA LEU A 333 -11.63 23.40 5.01
C LEU A 333 -11.13 24.30 6.16
N PRO A 334 -11.78 24.28 7.36
CA PRO A 334 -11.27 24.97 8.54
C PRO A 334 -9.83 24.58 8.87
N ASP A 335 -9.04 25.50 9.43
CA ASP A 335 -7.63 25.31 9.72
C ASP A 335 -7.37 24.07 10.60
N GLU A 336 -8.14 23.91 11.67
CA GLU A 336 -8.06 22.74 12.56
C GLU A 336 -8.33 21.43 11.81
N THR A 337 -9.32 21.44 10.90
CA THR A 337 -9.63 20.26 10.10
C THR A 337 -8.46 19.88 9.18
N VAL A 338 -7.76 20.84 8.59
CA VAL A 338 -6.58 20.60 7.76
C VAL A 338 -5.47 19.94 8.59
N ILE A 339 -5.23 20.43 9.81
CA ILE A 339 -4.24 19.89 10.74
C ILE A 339 -4.60 18.44 11.13
N ASP A 340 -5.85 18.21 11.55
CA ASP A 340 -6.34 16.87 11.94
C ASP A 340 -6.25 15.87 10.78
N LEU A 341 -6.62 16.29 9.58
CA LEU A 341 -6.51 15.46 8.38
C LEU A 341 -5.06 15.11 8.05
N TYR A 342 -4.14 16.05 8.27
CA TYR A 342 -2.71 15.75 8.11
C TYR A 342 -2.23 14.75 9.17
N HIS A 343 -2.58 14.94 10.44
CA HIS A 343 -2.18 14.03 11.51
C HIS A 343 -2.71 12.60 11.27
N ALA A 344 -3.92 12.48 10.69
CA ALA A 344 -4.48 11.19 10.29
C ALA A 344 -3.71 10.49 9.14
N HIS A 345 -2.83 11.20 8.41
CA HIS A 345 -1.92 10.61 7.43
C HIS A 345 -0.97 9.55 8.05
N GLY A 346 -0.69 9.65 9.35
CA GLY A 346 0.10 8.65 10.08
C GLY A 346 -0.46 7.21 10.03
N GLU A 347 -1.71 7.00 9.61
CA GLU A 347 -2.23 5.66 9.36
C GLU A 347 -1.49 4.91 8.24
N SER A 348 -0.85 5.63 7.31
CA SER A 348 -0.04 5.05 6.22
C SER A 348 1.13 4.21 6.75
N GLU A 349 1.71 4.56 7.92
CA GLU A 349 2.76 3.79 8.57
C GLU A 349 2.32 2.34 8.87
N GLN A 350 1.03 2.13 9.18
CA GLN A 350 0.49 0.79 9.38
C GLN A 350 0.45 0.01 8.07
N TYR A 351 0.11 0.66 6.95
CA TYR A 351 0.08 0.01 5.64
C TYR A 351 1.48 -0.42 5.21
N HIS A 352 2.48 0.44 5.43
CA HIS A 352 3.89 0.10 5.19
C HIS A 352 4.35 -1.08 6.06
N SER A 353 4.00 -1.08 7.34
CA SER A 353 4.31 -2.19 8.26
C SER A 353 3.70 -3.51 7.80
N GLU A 354 2.51 -3.50 7.20
CA GLU A 354 1.87 -4.70 6.68
C GLU A 354 2.64 -5.29 5.48
N ILE A 355 3.13 -4.46 4.57
CA ILE A 355 3.95 -4.91 3.44
C ILE A 355 5.31 -5.41 3.95
N LYS A 356 5.99 -4.63 4.77
CA LYS A 356 7.33 -4.94 5.27
C LYS A 356 7.34 -6.19 6.14
N THR A 357 6.47 -6.24 7.14
CA THR A 357 6.51 -7.22 8.21
C THR A 357 5.50 -8.35 8.02
N ASP A 358 4.24 -8.04 7.66
CA ASP A 358 3.21 -9.08 7.60
C ASP A 358 3.32 -9.92 6.33
N MET A 359 3.76 -9.31 5.22
CA MET A 359 4.04 -9.99 3.96
C MET A 359 5.54 -10.36 3.79
N ASP A 360 6.41 -9.98 4.74
CA ASP A 360 7.87 -10.24 4.76
C ASP A 360 8.62 -9.69 3.54
N VAL A 361 8.14 -8.59 2.92
CA VAL A 361 8.69 -8.07 1.66
C VAL A 361 9.84 -7.07 1.89
N GLU A 362 10.12 -6.65 3.12
CA GLU A 362 11.21 -5.69 3.40
C GLU A 362 12.55 -6.14 2.81
N ARG A 363 12.83 -7.46 2.84
CA ARG A 363 14.02 -8.06 2.28
C ARG A 363 13.76 -8.67 0.92
N LEU A 364 13.64 -7.82 -0.11
CA LEU A 364 13.40 -8.25 -1.48
C LEU A 364 14.34 -9.40 -1.90
N PRO A 365 13.84 -10.43 -2.64
CA PRO A 365 14.57 -11.69 -2.81
C PRO A 365 15.68 -11.65 -3.86
N SER A 366 15.62 -10.76 -4.86
CA SER A 366 16.59 -10.74 -5.97
C SER A 366 17.84 -9.92 -5.66
N GLY A 367 18.96 -10.28 -6.28
CA GLY A 367 20.16 -9.45 -6.35
C GLY A 367 20.03 -8.30 -7.36
N LYS A 368 19.09 -8.38 -8.30
CA LYS A 368 18.90 -7.41 -9.38
C LYS A 368 17.81 -6.40 -9.04
N PHE A 369 18.06 -5.13 -9.33
CA PHE A 369 17.12 -4.05 -9.03
C PHE A 369 15.82 -4.18 -9.82
N GLU A 370 15.91 -4.45 -11.12
CA GLU A 370 14.73 -4.58 -11.99
C GLU A 370 13.84 -5.78 -11.63
N SER A 371 14.42 -6.90 -11.20
CA SER A 371 13.66 -8.04 -10.70
C SER A 371 12.93 -7.70 -9.39
N ASN A 372 13.56 -6.90 -8.52
CA ASN A 372 12.94 -6.44 -7.28
C ASN A 372 11.81 -5.41 -7.52
N LYS A 373 11.88 -4.60 -8.60
CA LYS A 373 10.74 -3.79 -9.03
C LYS A 373 9.52 -4.67 -9.32
N LEU A 374 9.70 -5.71 -10.13
CA LEU A 374 8.62 -6.66 -10.45
C LEU A 374 8.06 -7.34 -9.19
N VAL A 375 8.93 -7.76 -8.26
CA VAL A 375 8.48 -8.31 -6.96
C VAL A 375 7.57 -7.33 -6.23
N LEU A 376 7.95 -6.07 -6.18
CA LEU A 376 7.19 -5.06 -5.46
C LEU A 376 5.85 -4.73 -6.15
N GLU A 377 5.82 -4.71 -7.49
CA GLU A 377 4.59 -4.55 -8.26
C GLU A 377 3.60 -5.70 -8.05
N LEU A 378 4.09 -6.94 -8.01
CA LEU A 378 3.25 -8.09 -7.68
C LEU A 378 2.81 -8.08 -6.21
N THR A 379 3.61 -7.48 -5.33
CA THR A 379 3.22 -7.24 -3.93
C THR A 379 2.02 -6.31 -3.84
N MET A 380 1.90 -5.29 -4.70
CA MET A 380 0.71 -4.42 -4.76
C MET A 380 -0.57 -5.24 -5.02
N ILE A 381 -0.54 -6.14 -6.00
CA ILE A 381 -1.68 -7.01 -6.30
C ILE A 381 -1.99 -7.94 -5.13
N ALA A 382 -0.99 -8.64 -4.59
CA ALA A 382 -1.16 -9.56 -3.47
C ALA A 382 -1.68 -8.85 -2.21
N TYR A 383 -1.15 -7.66 -1.90
CA TYR A 383 -1.61 -6.82 -0.80
C TYR A 383 -3.09 -6.46 -0.95
N ASN A 384 -3.50 -6.03 -2.15
CA ASN A 384 -4.90 -5.68 -2.41
C ASN A 384 -5.83 -6.89 -2.38
N ILE A 385 -5.40 -8.07 -2.84
CA ILE A 385 -6.18 -9.31 -2.68
C ILE A 385 -6.41 -9.60 -1.19
N LEU A 386 -5.37 -9.56 -0.38
CA LEU A 386 -5.48 -9.77 1.07
C LEU A 386 -6.36 -8.68 1.73
N ARG A 387 -6.26 -7.43 1.28
CA ARG A 387 -7.10 -6.33 1.73
C ARG A 387 -8.58 -6.57 1.40
N ILE A 388 -8.89 -6.98 0.18
CA ILE A 388 -10.25 -7.34 -0.26
C ILE A 388 -10.80 -8.47 0.63
N ILE A 389 -10.06 -9.56 0.79
CA ILE A 389 -10.46 -10.70 1.64
C ILE A 389 -10.73 -10.22 3.08
N GLY A 390 -9.84 -9.37 3.61
CA GLY A 390 -9.98 -8.79 4.94
C GLY A 390 -11.25 -7.96 5.09
N GLN A 391 -11.51 -7.03 4.17
CA GLN A 391 -12.69 -6.16 4.20
C GLN A 391 -13.99 -6.94 3.99
N GLU A 392 -14.02 -7.86 3.01
CA GLU A 392 -15.18 -8.74 2.80
C GLU A 392 -15.50 -9.58 4.03
N SER A 393 -14.47 -10.01 4.78
CA SER A 393 -14.69 -10.80 6.03
C SER A 393 -15.41 -10.00 7.12
N LEU A 394 -15.39 -8.66 7.06
CA LEU A 394 -16.04 -7.77 8.04
C LEU A 394 -17.47 -7.39 7.70
N LYS A 395 -17.92 -7.61 6.46
CA LYS A 395 -19.27 -7.19 6.01
C LYS A 395 -20.42 -7.90 6.72
N LYS A 396 -20.18 -9.07 7.30
CA LYS A 396 -21.20 -9.81 8.05
C LYS A 396 -20.68 -10.22 9.43
N LYS A 397 -21.62 -10.50 10.37
CA LYS A 397 -21.31 -10.87 11.76
C LYS A 397 -20.96 -12.37 11.93
N ASP A 398 -20.43 -13.01 10.89
CA ASP A 398 -20.03 -14.43 10.91
C ASP A 398 -18.53 -14.62 11.20
N ALA A 399 -17.75 -13.53 11.15
CA ALA A 399 -16.35 -13.58 11.54
C ALA A 399 -16.21 -13.53 13.07
N PRO A 400 -15.36 -14.39 13.69
CA PRO A 400 -15.18 -14.44 15.13
C PRO A 400 -14.30 -13.27 15.63
N VAL A 401 -14.70 -12.03 15.33
CA VAL A 401 -14.02 -10.81 15.73
C VAL A 401 -14.76 -10.19 16.92
N ARG A 402 -14.06 -10.03 18.05
CA ARG A 402 -14.66 -9.55 19.31
C ARG A 402 -14.93 -8.05 19.34
N LYS A 403 -14.15 -7.26 18.60
CA LYS A 403 -14.25 -5.79 18.57
C LYS A 403 -14.69 -5.32 17.19
N LYS A 404 -15.46 -4.23 17.15
CA LYS A 404 -15.75 -3.53 15.90
C LYS A 404 -14.44 -2.93 15.37
N VAL A 405 -13.97 -3.42 14.22
CA VAL A 405 -12.77 -2.93 13.53
C VAL A 405 -13.18 -2.40 12.16
N ARG A 406 -12.53 -1.32 11.72
CA ARG A 406 -12.75 -0.76 10.37
C ARG A 406 -11.98 -1.53 9.30
N ARG A 407 -10.83 -2.13 9.69
CA ARG A 407 -9.90 -2.77 8.78
C ARG A 407 -9.23 -3.96 9.48
N ARG A 408 -9.02 -5.04 8.73
CA ARG A 408 -8.23 -6.18 9.24
C ARG A 408 -6.78 -6.03 8.84
N ARG A 409 -5.87 -6.24 9.80
CA ARG A 409 -4.44 -6.30 9.54
C ARG A 409 -4.11 -7.51 8.65
N ILE A 410 -3.21 -7.35 7.68
CA ILE A 410 -2.83 -8.38 6.70
C ILE A 410 -2.37 -9.67 7.39
N ARG A 411 -1.53 -9.59 8.43
CA ARG A 411 -1.12 -10.77 9.22
C ARG A 411 -2.31 -11.60 9.71
N THR A 412 -3.38 -10.96 10.18
CA THR A 412 -4.56 -11.68 10.66
C THR A 412 -5.38 -12.28 9.53
N VAL A 413 -5.36 -11.68 8.34
CA VAL A 413 -5.97 -12.26 7.14
C VAL A 413 -5.20 -13.49 6.72
N ILE A 414 -3.87 -13.41 6.65
CA ILE A 414 -3.00 -14.54 6.32
C ILE A 414 -3.25 -15.71 7.31
N SER A 415 -3.15 -15.44 8.62
CA SER A 415 -3.28 -16.51 9.63
C SER A 415 -4.65 -17.15 9.68
N ASN A 416 -5.73 -16.38 9.49
CA ASN A 416 -7.09 -16.86 9.75
C ASN A 416 -7.83 -17.33 8.50
N LEU A 417 -7.43 -16.84 7.31
CA LEU A 417 -8.16 -17.08 6.07
C LEU A 417 -7.29 -17.66 4.94
N MET A 418 -5.98 -17.35 4.93
CA MET A 418 -5.07 -17.95 3.95
C MET A 418 -4.50 -19.27 4.46
N GLN A 419 -3.88 -19.26 5.64
CA GLN A 419 -3.35 -20.47 6.30
C GLN A 419 -4.46 -21.22 7.03
N PHE A 420 -5.37 -21.78 6.26
CA PHE A 420 -6.56 -22.46 6.73
C PHE A 420 -6.48 -23.93 6.35
N ALA A 421 -6.44 -24.82 7.34
CA ALA A 421 -6.31 -26.26 7.08
C ALA A 421 -7.58 -26.86 6.47
N GLY A 422 -7.41 -27.62 5.41
CA GLY A 422 -8.44 -28.36 4.73
C GLY A 422 -7.98 -29.76 4.31
N HIS A 423 -8.90 -30.62 4.03
CA HIS A 423 -8.71 -31.96 3.49
C HIS A 423 -9.20 -31.98 2.05
N LEU A 424 -8.30 -32.33 1.12
CA LEU A 424 -8.62 -32.40 -0.31
C LEU A 424 -8.97 -33.82 -0.70
N THR A 425 -10.16 -34.00 -1.29
CA THR A 425 -10.58 -35.27 -1.88
C THR A 425 -10.93 -35.08 -3.34
N GLU A 426 -10.80 -36.13 -4.11
CA GLU A 426 -11.28 -36.16 -5.49
C GLU A 426 -12.50 -37.09 -5.57
N HIS A 427 -13.58 -36.57 -6.11
CA HIS A 427 -14.81 -37.34 -6.32
C HIS A 427 -15.42 -37.01 -7.68
N ALA A 428 -15.61 -38.02 -8.50
CA ALA A 428 -16.19 -37.89 -9.83
C ALA A 428 -15.53 -36.80 -10.70
N GLY A 429 -14.17 -36.74 -10.67
CA GLY A 429 -13.36 -35.75 -11.41
C GLY A 429 -13.43 -34.30 -10.86
N ARG A 430 -13.95 -34.12 -9.65
CA ARG A 430 -14.01 -32.83 -8.96
C ARG A 430 -13.17 -32.88 -7.70
N LEU A 431 -12.35 -31.84 -7.51
CA LEU A 431 -11.66 -31.63 -6.25
C LEU A 431 -12.60 -31.02 -5.22
N VAL A 432 -12.69 -31.62 -4.05
CA VAL A 432 -13.51 -31.17 -2.93
C VAL A 432 -12.59 -30.81 -1.77
N LEU A 433 -12.58 -29.53 -1.40
CA LEU A 433 -11.84 -29.00 -0.25
C LEU A 433 -12.76 -29.01 0.97
N SER A 434 -12.53 -29.96 1.87
CA SER A 434 -13.30 -30.11 3.11
C SER A 434 -12.66 -29.36 4.26
N ILE A 435 -13.44 -28.55 4.95
CA ILE A 435 -12.99 -27.70 6.05
C ILE A 435 -13.50 -28.26 7.37
N GLY A 436 -12.62 -28.24 8.40
CA GLY A 436 -12.97 -28.76 9.72
C GLY A 436 -14.17 -28.04 10.36
N ARG A 437 -15.18 -28.80 10.80
CA ARG A 437 -16.42 -28.27 11.44
C ARG A 437 -16.16 -27.50 12.74
N SER A 438 -15.03 -27.71 13.40
CA SER A 438 -14.64 -27.03 14.64
C SER A 438 -13.95 -25.68 14.39
N ASN A 439 -13.55 -25.37 13.16
CA ASN A 439 -12.87 -24.11 12.86
C ASN A 439 -13.84 -22.92 12.99
N LEU A 440 -13.43 -21.91 13.77
CA LEU A 440 -14.27 -20.74 14.06
C LEU A 440 -14.57 -19.89 12.82
N TRP A 441 -13.69 -19.92 11.82
CA TRP A 441 -13.80 -19.12 10.58
C TRP A 441 -14.54 -19.85 9.45
N ARG A 442 -15.02 -21.07 9.66
CA ARG A 442 -15.62 -21.92 8.61
C ARG A 442 -16.76 -21.26 7.83
N TYR A 443 -17.62 -20.52 8.52
CA TYR A 443 -18.76 -19.85 7.90
C TYR A 443 -18.31 -18.63 7.09
N THR A 444 -17.41 -17.84 7.64
CA THR A 444 -16.79 -16.71 6.94
C THR A 444 -16.03 -17.20 5.70
N PHE A 445 -15.23 -18.27 5.83
CA PHE A 445 -14.50 -18.87 4.70
C PHE A 445 -15.45 -19.33 3.59
N LYS A 446 -16.51 -20.09 3.94
CA LYS A 446 -17.49 -20.59 2.95
C LYS A 446 -18.20 -19.42 2.25
N ARG A 447 -18.63 -18.42 2.99
CA ARG A 447 -19.26 -17.22 2.43
C ARG A 447 -18.34 -16.45 1.49
N LEU A 448 -17.08 -16.25 1.88
CA LEU A 448 -16.08 -15.60 1.02
C LEU A 448 -15.87 -16.40 -0.27
N TYR A 449 -15.74 -17.72 -0.16
CA TYR A 449 -15.62 -18.59 -1.31
C TYR A 449 -16.80 -18.42 -2.28
N ASP A 450 -18.03 -18.43 -1.77
CA ASP A 450 -19.23 -18.26 -2.58
C ASP A 450 -19.34 -16.85 -3.19
N SER A 451 -18.90 -15.80 -2.47
CA SER A 451 -18.95 -14.42 -2.96
C SER A 451 -17.91 -14.11 -4.03
N PHE A 452 -16.76 -14.80 -3.98
CA PHE A 452 -15.71 -14.66 -4.98
C PHE A 452 -15.86 -15.64 -6.15
N ALA A 453 -16.74 -16.65 -6.05
CA ALA A 453 -16.96 -17.60 -7.14
C ALA A 453 -17.30 -16.87 -8.45
N LEU A 454 -16.70 -17.34 -9.53
CA LEU A 454 -17.07 -16.90 -10.88
C LEU A 454 -18.55 -17.29 -11.11
N SER A 455 -19.34 -16.35 -11.64
CA SER A 455 -20.68 -16.68 -12.14
C SER A 455 -20.50 -17.72 -13.26
N THR A 456 -20.94 -18.93 -13.02
CA THR A 456 -20.93 -20.01 -14.02
C THR A 456 -21.88 -19.70 -15.16
#